data_98b4e73838ed15314a59b60981dcd3dc
#
_entry.id   98b4e73838ed15314a59b60981dcd3dc
#
_cell.length_a   1.000
_cell.length_b   1.000
_cell.length_c   1.000
_cell.angle_alpha   90.00
_cell.angle_beta   90.00
_cell.angle_gamma   90.00
#
_symmetry.space_group_name_H-M   'P 1'
#
loop_
_entity.id
_entity.type
_entity.pdbx_description
1 polymer ?
#
loop_
_entity_poly.entity_id
_entity_poly.type
_entity_poly.pdbx_seq_one_letter_code
_entity_poly.pdbx_strand_id
1 'polypeptide(L)'
;MDDEILVMGICGTYDLDSANGRMLEIILEQCSNLGAATVVWDHGSKPLPLVGAEGCWDDPNVKEFQELATQADAFILSSPEYHGTMSGVMKNSLDWLYSKHTSGKVFGLVSTLGGQPSNNTLNHMRIAARWIHGWVIPEQAAIPHIK
;
A
#
# COMPACT_ATOMS: atom_id res chain seq x y z
N MET A 1 -26.56 -3.60 11.31
CA MET A 1 -25.85 -2.38 10.86
C MET A 1 -24.76 -2.86 9.93
N ASP A 2 -24.82 -2.42 8.70
CA ASP A 2 -23.71 -2.69 7.79
C ASP A 2 -22.55 -1.81 8.24
N ASP A 3 -21.54 -2.42 8.83
CA ASP A 3 -20.31 -1.70 9.17
C ASP A 3 -19.68 -1.27 7.84
N GLU A 4 -19.43 0.03 7.70
CA GLU A 4 -18.83 0.59 6.51
C GLU A 4 -17.42 0.03 6.30
N ILE A 5 -17.17 -0.55 5.12
CA ILE A 5 -15.84 -1.08 4.77
C ILE A 5 -14.85 0.08 4.63
N LEU A 6 -13.72 0.00 5.31
CA LEU A 6 -12.63 0.96 5.17
C LEU A 6 -11.51 0.36 4.31
N VAL A 7 -11.18 1.05 3.21
CA VAL A 7 -10.06 0.69 2.32
C VAL A 7 -8.90 1.68 2.52
N MET A 8 -7.74 1.16 2.90
CA MET A 8 -6.53 1.94 3.09
C MET A 8 -5.62 1.84 1.87
N GLY A 9 -5.27 2.98 1.29
CA GLY A 9 -4.28 3.09 0.22
C GLY A 9 -2.88 3.34 0.78
N ILE A 10 -1.90 2.60 0.27
CA ILE A 10 -0.48 2.80 0.56
C ILE A 10 0.25 3.06 -0.76
N CYS A 11 0.84 4.25 -0.88
CA CYS A 11 1.63 4.66 -2.04
C CYS A 11 3.11 4.35 -1.80
N GLY A 12 3.78 3.78 -2.80
CA GLY A 12 5.21 3.48 -2.77
C GLY A 12 6.12 4.67 -3.06
N THR A 13 5.61 5.89 -2.96
CA THR A 13 6.37 7.14 -3.12
C THR A 13 5.97 8.16 -2.07
N TYR A 14 6.83 9.16 -1.87
CA TYR A 14 6.52 10.30 -1.00
C TYR A 14 5.59 11.34 -1.64
N ASP A 15 5.42 11.26 -2.96
CA ASP A 15 4.64 12.20 -3.75
C ASP A 15 3.33 11.54 -4.22
N LEU A 16 2.21 11.97 -3.66
CA LEU A 16 0.88 11.50 -4.06
C LEU A 16 0.46 12.01 -5.45
N ASP A 17 1.11 13.03 -5.99
CA ASP A 17 0.90 13.50 -7.37
C ASP A 17 1.68 12.67 -8.40
N SER A 18 2.49 11.71 -7.94
CA SER A 18 3.17 10.74 -8.80
C SER A 18 2.17 9.84 -9.54
N ALA A 19 2.65 9.13 -10.58
CA ALA A 19 1.82 8.17 -11.29
C ALA A 19 1.21 7.11 -10.35
N ASN A 20 1.97 6.65 -9.34
CA ASN A 20 1.47 5.71 -8.33
C ASN A 20 0.37 6.31 -7.47
N GLY A 21 0.55 7.55 -7.02
CA GLY A 21 -0.44 8.25 -6.22
C GLY A 21 -1.74 8.47 -7.00
N ARG A 22 -1.64 8.88 -8.26
CA ARG A 22 -2.82 9.06 -9.13
C ARG A 22 -3.55 7.75 -9.42
N MET A 23 -2.82 6.65 -9.65
CA MET A 23 -3.44 5.33 -9.82
C MET A 23 -4.14 4.87 -8.56
N LEU A 24 -3.51 5.10 -7.41
CA LEU A 24 -4.12 4.81 -6.11
C LEU A 24 -5.41 5.60 -5.91
N GLU A 25 -5.39 6.90 -6.20
CA GLU A 25 -6.57 7.77 -6.11
C GLU A 25 -7.73 7.26 -6.98
N ILE A 26 -7.45 6.90 -8.25
CA ILE A 26 -8.46 6.36 -9.17
C ILE A 26 -9.11 5.09 -8.60
N ILE A 27 -8.32 4.18 -8.04
CA ILE A 27 -8.83 2.93 -7.49
C ILE A 27 -9.64 3.18 -6.23
N LEU A 28 -9.17 4.05 -5.34
CA LEU A 28 -9.89 4.39 -4.12
C LEU A 28 -11.20 5.14 -4.41
N GLU A 29 -11.23 5.98 -5.45
CA GLU A 29 -12.46 6.60 -5.93
C GLU A 29 -13.49 5.55 -6.36
N GLN A 30 -13.07 4.49 -7.08
CA GLN A 30 -13.96 3.39 -7.43
C GLN A 30 -14.45 2.63 -6.18
N CYS A 31 -13.60 2.41 -5.20
CA CYS A 31 -14.01 1.82 -3.92
C CYS A 31 -15.08 2.69 -3.24
N SER A 32 -14.88 4.00 -3.22
CA SER A 32 -15.84 4.96 -2.66
C SER A 32 -17.17 4.96 -3.42
N ASN A 33 -17.13 4.89 -4.75
CA ASN A 33 -18.35 4.78 -5.58
C ASN A 33 -19.15 3.50 -5.31
N LEU A 34 -18.48 2.46 -4.83
CA LEU A 34 -19.10 1.19 -4.42
C LEU A 34 -19.55 1.18 -2.95
N GLY A 35 -19.39 2.28 -2.24
CA GLY A 35 -19.87 2.46 -0.86
C GLY A 35 -18.84 2.25 0.24
N ALA A 36 -17.56 2.09 -0.08
CA ALA A 36 -16.51 1.98 0.92
C ALA A 36 -16.05 3.38 1.40
N ALA A 37 -15.64 3.49 2.66
CA ALA A 37 -14.80 4.57 3.13
C ALA A 37 -13.36 4.34 2.65
N THR A 38 -12.62 5.40 2.37
CA THR A 38 -11.24 5.31 1.89
C THR A 38 -10.32 6.25 2.66
N VAL A 39 -9.07 5.84 2.82
CA VAL A 39 -8.02 6.65 3.42
C VAL A 39 -6.68 6.34 2.75
N VAL A 40 -5.84 7.35 2.60
CA VAL A 40 -4.48 7.20 2.05
C VAL A 40 -3.46 7.56 3.12
N TRP A 41 -2.42 6.74 3.25
CA TRP A 41 -1.25 7.12 4.04
C TRP A 41 -0.35 8.03 3.22
N ASP A 42 -0.17 9.25 3.68
CA ASP A 42 0.69 10.25 3.03
C ASP A 42 2.08 10.26 3.67
N HIS A 43 3.02 9.57 3.03
CA HIS A 43 4.42 9.55 3.46
C HIS A 43 5.09 10.93 3.39
N GLY A 44 4.62 11.84 2.55
CA GLY A 44 5.17 13.19 2.43
C GLY A 44 4.97 13.99 3.70
N SER A 45 3.79 13.87 4.33
CA SER A 45 3.48 14.56 5.59
C SER A 45 3.78 13.71 6.83
N LYS A 46 3.75 12.39 6.72
CA LYS A 46 3.96 11.44 7.84
C LYS A 46 4.92 10.32 7.42
N PRO A 47 6.23 10.63 7.26
CA PRO A 47 7.21 9.63 6.88
C PRO A 47 7.35 8.54 7.95
N LEU A 48 7.56 7.31 7.51
CA LEU A 48 7.87 6.18 8.39
C LEU A 48 9.38 5.98 8.47
N PRO A 49 9.96 5.87 9.66
CA PRO A 49 11.37 5.53 9.81
C PRO A 49 11.63 4.12 9.28
N LEU A 50 12.87 3.82 8.94
CA LEU A 50 13.27 2.44 8.65
C LEU A 50 13.12 1.58 9.90
N VAL A 51 12.64 0.35 9.72
CA VAL A 51 12.58 -0.62 10.82
C VAL A 51 13.99 -0.87 11.35
N GLY A 52 14.18 -0.71 12.66
CA GLY A 52 15.47 -0.87 13.32
C GLY A 52 16.30 0.41 13.41
N ALA A 53 15.86 1.52 12.81
CA ALA A 53 16.51 2.82 13.01
C ALA A 53 16.34 3.30 14.46
N GLU A 54 17.26 4.15 14.91
CA GLU A 54 17.20 4.72 16.26
C GLU A 54 15.87 5.43 16.52
N GLY A 55 15.21 5.09 17.62
CA GLY A 55 13.93 5.70 18.02
C GLY A 55 12.71 5.25 17.22
N CYS A 56 12.87 4.35 16.24
CA CYS A 56 11.77 3.97 15.34
C CYS A 56 10.57 3.31 16.04
N TRP A 57 10.79 2.63 17.15
CA TRP A 57 9.74 1.92 17.90
C TRP A 57 8.80 2.85 18.68
N ASP A 58 9.24 4.08 18.93
CA ASP A 58 8.45 5.10 19.62
C ASP A 58 7.90 6.19 18.69
N ASP A 59 8.16 6.07 17.39
CA ASP A 59 7.75 7.05 16.40
C ASP A 59 6.20 7.15 16.33
N PRO A 60 5.63 8.36 16.47
CA PRO A 60 4.18 8.55 16.46
C PRO A 60 3.55 8.23 15.10
N ASN A 61 4.27 8.43 14.00
CA ASN A 61 3.76 8.09 12.66
C ASN A 61 3.60 6.58 12.51
N VAL A 62 4.52 5.79 13.07
CA VAL A 62 4.40 4.32 13.07
C VAL A 62 3.17 3.87 13.84
N LYS A 63 2.94 4.43 15.02
CA LYS A 63 1.76 4.10 15.84
C LYS A 63 0.46 4.42 15.12
N GLU A 64 0.37 5.60 14.52
CA GLU A 64 -0.81 6.01 13.74
C GLU A 64 -1.02 5.14 12.51
N PHE A 65 0.05 4.82 11.77
CA PHE A 65 0.01 3.94 10.61
C PHE A 65 -0.52 2.54 10.96
N GLN A 66 -0.01 1.95 12.02
CA GLN A 66 -0.44 0.63 12.50
C GLN A 66 -1.88 0.65 13.03
N GLU A 67 -2.28 1.71 13.70
CA GLU A 67 -3.66 1.88 14.18
C GLU A 67 -4.64 1.99 13.00
N LEU A 68 -4.30 2.80 12.00
CA LEU A 68 -5.10 2.93 10.78
C LEU A 68 -5.19 1.60 10.02
N ALA A 69 -4.07 0.88 9.91
CA ALA A 69 -4.06 -0.45 9.30
C ALA A 69 -4.92 -1.46 10.09
N THR A 70 -4.97 -1.34 11.40
CA THR A 70 -5.83 -2.18 12.25
C THR A 70 -7.31 -1.92 11.99
N GLN A 71 -7.68 -0.66 11.78
CA GLN A 71 -9.06 -0.25 11.48
C GLN A 71 -9.49 -0.61 10.05
N ALA A 72 -8.58 -0.64 9.09
CA ALA A 72 -8.88 -0.95 7.71
C ALA A 72 -9.32 -2.41 7.53
N ASP A 73 -10.24 -2.64 6.58
CA ASP A 73 -10.71 -3.96 6.17
C ASP A 73 -9.97 -4.47 4.95
N ALA A 74 -9.45 -3.56 4.13
CA ALA A 74 -8.75 -3.87 2.90
C ALA A 74 -7.66 -2.83 2.61
N PHE A 75 -6.73 -3.20 1.73
CA PHE A 75 -5.59 -2.38 1.34
C PHE A 75 -5.43 -2.35 -0.18
N ILE A 76 -5.07 -1.18 -0.72
CA ILE A 76 -4.56 -1.04 -2.08
C ILE A 76 -3.09 -0.62 -1.98
N LEU A 77 -2.21 -1.45 -2.55
CA LEU A 77 -0.78 -1.16 -2.64
C LEU A 77 -0.45 -0.68 -4.05
N SER A 78 0.07 0.54 -4.16
CA SER A 78 0.50 1.11 -5.44
C SER A 78 1.98 1.48 -5.37
N SER A 79 2.83 0.72 -6.07
CA SER A 79 4.29 0.91 -6.03
C SER A 79 4.87 1.11 -7.42
N PRO A 80 5.85 2.04 -7.56
CA PRO A 80 6.68 2.03 -8.76
C PRO A 80 7.52 0.76 -8.80
N GLU A 81 7.90 0.35 -10.01
CA GLU A 81 8.93 -0.68 -10.19
C GLU A 81 10.30 0.00 -10.23
N TYR A 82 11.10 -0.24 -9.22
CA TYR A 82 12.49 0.21 -9.14
C TYR A 82 13.41 -1.00 -9.19
N HIS A 83 14.24 -1.09 -10.25
CA HIS A 83 15.18 -2.21 -10.41
C HIS A 83 14.52 -3.59 -10.29
N GLY A 84 13.37 -3.75 -10.90
CA GLY A 84 12.67 -5.03 -10.99
C GLY A 84 11.85 -5.43 -9.76
N THR A 85 11.64 -4.54 -8.80
CA THR A 85 10.83 -4.82 -7.60
C THR A 85 10.13 -3.57 -7.07
N MET A 86 9.41 -3.70 -5.97
CA MET A 86 8.75 -2.57 -5.31
C MET A 86 9.77 -1.56 -4.77
N SER A 87 9.34 -0.31 -4.58
CA SER A 87 10.16 0.72 -3.96
C SER A 87 10.53 0.40 -2.52
N GLY A 88 11.62 0.99 -2.03
CA GLY A 88 11.99 0.92 -0.62
C GLY A 88 10.92 1.51 0.30
N VAL A 89 10.20 2.55 -0.15
CA VAL A 89 9.08 3.15 0.59
C VAL A 89 7.96 2.13 0.80
N MET A 90 7.57 1.41 -0.26
CA MET A 90 6.54 0.36 -0.14
C MET A 90 7.01 -0.76 0.77
N LYS A 91 8.21 -1.27 0.57
CA LYS A 91 8.71 -2.38 1.39
C LYS A 91 8.84 -1.99 2.86
N ASN A 92 9.33 -0.78 3.16
CA ASN A 92 9.40 -0.27 4.53
C ASN A 92 8.01 -0.13 5.16
N SER A 93 7.02 0.31 4.40
CA SER A 93 5.62 0.37 4.88
C SER A 93 5.13 -1.02 5.28
N LEU A 94 5.38 -2.03 4.45
CA LEU A 94 4.98 -3.42 4.74
C LEU A 94 5.77 -4.00 5.90
N ASP A 95 7.02 -3.60 6.12
CA ASP A 95 7.84 -4.02 7.26
C ASP A 95 7.28 -3.54 8.62
N TRP A 96 6.47 -2.47 8.62
CA TRP A 96 5.77 -2.00 9.81
C TRP A 96 4.43 -2.70 10.07
N LEU A 97 3.95 -3.52 9.13
CA LEU A 97 2.70 -4.26 9.27
C LEU A 97 2.97 -5.70 9.68
N TYR A 98 2.25 -6.14 10.69
CA TYR A 98 2.32 -7.49 11.23
C TYR A 98 0.96 -8.18 11.08
N SER A 99 0.92 -9.50 11.21
CA SER A 99 -0.31 -10.28 11.13
C SER A 99 -1.44 -9.75 12.02
N LYS A 100 -1.12 -9.21 13.19
CA LYS A 100 -2.12 -8.59 14.07
C LYS A 100 -2.87 -7.40 13.45
N HIS A 101 -2.28 -6.75 12.42
CA HIS A 101 -2.90 -5.62 11.72
C HIS A 101 -3.65 -6.06 10.45
N THR A 102 -3.24 -7.18 9.85
CA THR A 102 -3.59 -7.51 8.46
C THR A 102 -4.22 -8.89 8.26
N SER A 103 -4.23 -9.76 9.29
CA SER A 103 -4.79 -11.10 9.16
C SER A 103 -6.22 -11.09 8.64
N GLY A 104 -6.47 -11.85 7.58
CA GLY A 104 -7.80 -12.02 6.98
C GLY A 104 -8.28 -10.84 6.15
N LYS A 105 -7.48 -9.78 6.01
CA LYS A 105 -7.83 -8.59 5.22
C LYS A 105 -7.44 -8.75 3.76
N VAL A 106 -8.12 -8.04 2.88
CA VAL A 106 -7.98 -8.14 1.42
C VAL A 106 -6.97 -7.11 0.90
N PHE A 107 -6.13 -7.52 -0.05
CA PHE A 107 -5.15 -6.68 -0.72
C PHE A 107 -5.36 -6.65 -2.23
N GLY A 108 -5.36 -5.44 -2.81
CA GLY A 108 -5.27 -5.19 -4.24
C GLY A 108 -3.93 -4.56 -4.60
N LEU A 109 -3.36 -4.91 -5.75
CA LEU A 109 -1.99 -4.55 -6.13
C LEU A 109 -1.94 -3.79 -7.46
N VAL A 110 -1.16 -2.71 -7.49
CA VAL A 110 -0.83 -1.93 -8.69
C VAL A 110 0.65 -1.64 -8.73
N SER A 111 1.25 -1.73 -9.91
CA SER A 111 2.60 -1.24 -10.17
C SER A 111 2.63 -0.29 -11.36
N THR A 112 3.57 0.63 -11.37
CA THR A 112 3.81 1.56 -12.47
C THR A 112 5.27 1.51 -12.89
N LEU A 113 5.55 1.70 -14.18
CA LEU A 113 6.90 1.72 -14.72
C LEU A 113 6.99 2.68 -15.91
N GLY A 114 8.11 3.39 -16.02
CA GLY A 114 8.40 4.29 -17.16
C GLY A 114 8.63 3.58 -18.50
N GLY A 115 8.95 2.29 -18.47
CA GLY A 115 9.15 1.43 -19.66
C GLY A 115 8.14 0.28 -19.70
N GLN A 116 8.60 -0.85 -20.21
CA GLN A 116 7.82 -2.09 -20.22
C GLN A 116 7.73 -2.66 -18.80
N PRO A 117 6.52 -2.94 -18.31
CA PRO A 117 6.37 -3.49 -16.98
C PRO A 117 6.81 -4.94 -16.92
N SER A 118 7.37 -5.32 -15.77
CA SER A 118 7.48 -6.71 -15.38
C SER A 118 6.38 -7.05 -14.36
N ASN A 119 6.17 -8.33 -14.10
CA ASN A 119 5.27 -8.76 -13.05
C ASN A 119 5.97 -8.89 -11.67
N ASN A 120 7.27 -8.59 -11.60
CA ASN A 120 8.07 -8.85 -10.40
C ASN A 120 7.58 -8.01 -9.21
N THR A 121 7.33 -6.73 -9.42
CA THR A 121 6.82 -5.84 -8.35
C THR A 121 5.52 -6.36 -7.78
N LEU A 122 4.57 -6.74 -8.63
CA LEU A 122 3.29 -7.31 -8.22
C LEU A 122 3.49 -8.64 -7.49
N ASN A 123 4.35 -9.52 -8.01
CA ASN A 123 4.65 -10.80 -7.37
C ASN A 123 5.30 -10.62 -6.00
N HIS A 124 6.24 -9.69 -5.85
CA HIS A 124 6.91 -9.41 -4.58
C HIS A 124 5.95 -8.79 -3.55
N MET A 125 5.08 -7.87 -3.96
CA MET A 125 4.04 -7.34 -3.07
C MET A 125 3.05 -8.42 -2.65
N ARG A 126 2.70 -9.34 -3.55
CA ARG A 126 1.84 -10.50 -3.25
C ARG A 126 2.48 -11.42 -2.21
N ILE A 127 3.77 -11.71 -2.35
CA ILE A 127 4.53 -12.50 -1.37
C ILE A 127 4.50 -11.81 0.01
N ALA A 128 4.80 -10.52 0.06
CA ALA A 128 4.85 -9.76 1.30
C ALA A 128 3.46 -9.68 1.98
N ALA A 129 2.41 -9.37 1.22
CA ALA A 129 1.04 -9.30 1.74
C ALA A 129 0.57 -10.66 2.28
N ARG A 130 0.87 -11.75 1.57
CA ARG A 130 0.57 -13.10 2.05
C ARG A 130 1.35 -13.42 3.33
N TRP A 131 2.63 -13.00 3.42
CA TRP A 131 3.47 -13.28 4.59
C TRP A 131 2.93 -12.63 5.86
N ILE A 132 2.30 -11.47 5.74
CA ILE A 132 1.62 -10.79 6.84
C ILE A 132 0.14 -11.23 6.98
N HIS A 133 -0.22 -12.37 6.43
CA HIS A 133 -1.52 -13.03 6.52
C HIS A 133 -2.68 -12.32 5.79
N GLY A 134 -2.39 -11.51 4.79
CA GLY A 134 -3.40 -10.91 3.92
C GLY A 134 -3.89 -11.86 2.82
N TRP A 135 -5.09 -11.60 2.34
CA TRP A 135 -5.68 -12.24 1.16
C TRP A 135 -5.49 -11.33 -0.04
N VAL A 136 -4.66 -11.74 -0.99
CA VAL A 136 -4.42 -10.94 -2.20
C VAL A 136 -5.36 -11.40 -3.30
N ILE A 137 -6.15 -10.46 -3.85
CA ILE A 137 -7.04 -10.79 -4.97
C ILE A 137 -6.22 -11.15 -6.22
N PRO A 138 -6.74 -12.02 -7.11
CA PRO A 138 -6.04 -12.41 -8.33
C PRO A 138 -5.87 -11.26 -9.33
N GLU A 139 -6.79 -10.31 -9.36
CA GLU A 139 -6.71 -9.12 -10.21
C GLU A 139 -5.57 -8.23 -9.76
N GLN A 140 -4.77 -7.77 -10.73
CA GLN A 140 -3.65 -6.87 -10.49
C GLN A 140 -3.39 -6.04 -11.75
N ALA A 141 -2.81 -4.85 -11.60
CA ALA A 141 -2.53 -3.97 -12.72
C ALA A 141 -1.05 -3.55 -12.75
N ALA A 142 -0.43 -3.71 -13.93
CA ALA A 142 0.88 -3.16 -14.25
C ALA A 142 0.71 -2.07 -15.31
N ILE A 143 1.03 -0.82 -14.98
CA ILE A 143 0.81 0.34 -15.85
C ILE A 143 2.14 0.74 -16.50
N PRO A 144 2.27 0.56 -17.82
CA PRO A 144 3.50 0.90 -18.54
C PRO A 144 3.58 2.37 -18.92
N HIS A 145 4.79 2.77 -19.32
CA HIS A 145 5.05 4.05 -20.02
C HIS A 145 4.50 5.29 -19.31
N ILE A 146 4.55 5.29 -17.98
CA ILE A 146 4.24 6.50 -17.21
C ILE A 146 5.33 7.56 -17.47
N LYS A 147 4.93 8.81 -17.62
CA LYS A 147 5.84 9.95 -17.79
C LYS A 147 5.71 10.90 -16.61
#